data_238012bc4a5978f3e06f5ae4b253bc1b
#
_entry.id   238012bc4a5978f3e06f5ae4b253bc1b
#
_cell.length_a   1.000
_cell.length_b   1.000
_cell.length_c   1.000
_cell.angle_alpha   90.00
_cell.angle_beta   90.00
_cell.angle_gamma   90.00
#
_symmetry.space_group_name_H-M   'P 1'
#
loop_
_entity.id
_entity.type
_entity.pdbx_description
1 polymer ?
#
loop_
_entity_poly.entity_id
_entity_poly.type
_entity_poly.pdbx_seq_one_letter_code
_entity_poly.pdbx_strand_id
1 'polypeptide(L)'
;MKAYCQMIKRWDMIITFLLILASLLPVAIFTYVHAGKIDENTIIVAVISVDHEVVDRIVLTDRVGIDVFDLTPSEHDRNTIEVRDDRIRMKSATCLDQVCVNFGFISKPGETIVCLPHKVLIEIQTIDGGTDDLIISS
;
A
#
# COMPACT_ATOMS: atom_id res chain seq x y z
N MET A 1 -14.16 10.41 49.30
CA MET A 1 -13.96 10.92 47.93
C MET A 1 -14.35 12.40 47.71
N LYS A 2 -14.89 13.11 48.70
CA LYS A 2 -15.23 14.54 48.54
C LYS A 2 -14.12 15.54 48.94
N ALA A 3 -13.03 15.07 49.52
CA ALA A 3 -11.93 15.95 49.97
C ALA A 3 -10.87 16.26 48.90
N TYR A 4 -10.84 15.49 47.79
CA TYR A 4 -9.88 15.70 46.71
C TYR A 4 -10.24 16.84 45.77
N CYS A 5 -11.53 17.20 45.69
CA CYS A 5 -12.03 18.24 44.77
C CYS A 5 -11.76 19.69 45.21
N GLN A 6 -11.38 19.90 46.47
CA GLN A 6 -11.19 21.28 46.99
C GLN A 6 -9.74 21.82 46.95
N MET A 7 -8.77 20.97 46.60
CA MET A 7 -7.35 21.37 46.48
C MET A 7 -6.91 21.71 45.04
N ILE A 8 -7.80 21.57 44.06
CA ILE A 8 -7.47 21.88 42.67
C ILE A 8 -7.47 23.40 42.54
N LYS A 9 -6.30 24.00 42.69
CA LYS A 9 -6.06 25.43 42.40
C LYS A 9 -6.30 25.65 40.90
N ARG A 10 -6.80 26.84 40.55
CA ARG A 10 -7.03 27.21 39.12
C ARG A 10 -5.81 26.98 38.23
N TRP A 11 -4.61 27.01 38.81
CA TRP A 11 -3.35 26.70 38.16
C TRP A 11 -3.19 25.25 37.77
N ASP A 12 -3.70 24.29 38.57
CA ASP A 12 -3.64 22.85 38.25
C ASP A 12 -4.53 22.51 37.07
N MET A 13 -5.67 23.18 36.93
CA MET A 13 -6.54 22.99 35.74
C MET A 13 -5.89 23.54 34.49
N ILE A 14 -5.16 24.66 34.58
CA ILE A 14 -4.42 25.23 33.45
C ILE A 14 -3.28 24.29 33.03
N ILE A 15 -2.53 23.77 34.00
CA ILE A 15 -1.40 22.87 33.77
C ILE A 15 -1.89 21.58 33.16
N THR A 16 -2.95 20.96 33.69
CA THR A 16 -3.52 19.71 33.15
C THR A 16 -4.07 19.91 31.72
N PHE A 17 -4.75 21.02 31.46
CA PHE A 17 -5.21 21.37 30.12
C PHE A 17 -4.06 21.53 29.14
N LEU A 18 -2.98 22.19 29.58
CA LEU A 18 -1.78 22.44 28.76
C LEU A 18 -1.04 21.13 28.46
N LEU A 19 -0.98 20.20 29.43
CA LEU A 19 -0.41 18.87 29.23
C LEU A 19 -1.24 18.01 28.25
N ILE A 20 -2.56 18.07 28.34
CA ILE A 20 -3.45 17.38 27.40
C ILE A 20 -3.26 17.96 25.98
N LEU A 21 -3.19 19.28 25.86
CA LEU A 21 -2.96 19.93 24.57
C LEU A 21 -1.60 19.55 23.99
N ALA A 22 -0.55 19.54 24.83
CA ALA A 22 0.79 19.13 24.42
C ALA A 22 0.86 17.64 24.00
N SER A 23 0.07 16.76 24.63
CA SER A 23 0.02 15.34 24.26
C SER A 23 -0.69 15.08 22.92
N LEU A 24 -1.62 15.95 22.53
CA LEU A 24 -2.33 15.85 21.25
C LEU A 24 -1.52 16.42 20.07
N LEU A 25 -0.54 17.27 20.37
CA LEU A 25 0.28 17.97 19.38
C LEU A 25 1.02 16.99 18.42
N PRO A 26 1.70 15.93 18.90
CA PRO A 26 2.37 14.98 18.00
C PRO A 26 1.39 14.22 17.10
N VAL A 27 0.19 13.90 17.59
CA VAL A 27 -0.85 13.24 16.77
C VAL A 27 -1.37 14.17 15.70
N ALA A 28 -1.60 15.45 16.02
CA ALA A 28 -2.05 16.46 15.06
C ALA A 28 -0.99 16.70 13.98
N ILE A 29 0.29 16.81 14.36
CA ILE A 29 1.40 16.99 13.41
C ILE A 29 1.52 15.73 12.53
N PHE A 30 1.45 14.54 13.12
CA PHE A 30 1.54 13.28 12.38
C PHE A 30 0.42 13.15 11.36
N THR A 31 -0.83 13.43 11.74
CA THR A 31 -1.97 13.39 10.82
C THR A 31 -1.86 14.46 9.74
N TYR A 32 -1.43 15.67 10.07
CA TYR A 32 -1.26 16.74 9.10
C TYR A 32 -0.16 16.42 8.06
N VAL A 33 0.97 15.88 8.50
CA VAL A 33 2.09 15.51 7.61
C VAL A 33 1.75 14.30 6.74
N HIS A 34 0.94 13.34 7.25
CA HIS A 34 0.57 12.15 6.47
C HIS A 34 -0.69 12.33 5.62
N ALA A 35 -1.57 13.27 5.96
CA ALA A 35 -2.77 13.58 5.17
C ALA A 35 -2.45 14.33 3.85
N GLY A 36 -1.24 14.88 3.72
CA GLY A 36 -0.84 15.74 2.60
C GLY A 36 -0.05 15.06 1.47
N LYS A 37 0.13 13.73 1.50
CA LYS A 37 0.97 13.04 0.50
C LYS A 37 0.21 12.16 -0.49
N ILE A 38 -0.91 12.64 -0.99
CA ILE A 38 -1.40 12.18 -2.29
C ILE A 38 -1.16 13.37 -3.22
N ASP A 39 0.06 13.46 -3.74
CA ASP A 39 0.39 14.42 -4.78
C ASP A 39 -0.40 14.04 -6.04
N GLU A 40 -1.04 15.02 -6.68
CA GLU A 40 -1.76 14.86 -7.96
C GLU A 40 -0.87 14.36 -9.11
N ASN A 41 0.44 14.26 -8.88
CA ASN A 41 1.43 13.74 -9.83
C ASN A 41 1.95 12.34 -9.45
N THR A 42 1.34 11.66 -8.50
CA THR A 42 1.78 10.34 -8.08
C THR A 42 1.30 9.27 -9.06
N ILE A 43 2.22 8.64 -9.76
CA ILE A 43 1.94 7.52 -10.65
C ILE A 43 1.89 6.24 -9.82
N ILE A 44 0.76 5.53 -9.87
CA ILE A 44 0.58 4.24 -9.21
C ILE A 44 1.00 3.15 -10.19
N VAL A 45 1.89 2.27 -9.76
CA VAL A 45 2.44 1.19 -10.58
C VAL A 45 2.32 -0.13 -9.84
N ALA A 46 1.82 -1.16 -10.52
CA ALA A 46 1.91 -2.53 -10.06
C ALA A 46 3.24 -3.13 -10.51
N VAL A 47 4.07 -3.50 -9.56
CA VAL A 47 5.34 -4.18 -9.80
C VAL A 47 5.13 -5.67 -9.63
N ILE A 48 5.43 -6.44 -10.67
CA ILE A 48 5.31 -7.89 -10.68
C ILE A 48 6.71 -8.49 -10.60
N SER A 49 6.94 -9.31 -9.59
CA SER A 49 8.22 -9.98 -9.38
C SER A 49 8.02 -11.49 -9.32
N VAL A 50 8.99 -12.22 -9.87
CA VAL A 50 9.08 -13.68 -9.81
C VAL A 50 10.45 -14.04 -9.25
N ASP A 51 10.49 -14.86 -8.20
CA ASP A 51 11.73 -15.28 -7.53
C ASP A 51 12.64 -14.11 -7.14
N HIS A 52 12.04 -12.99 -6.68
CA HIS A 52 12.68 -11.72 -6.31
C HIS A 52 13.20 -10.86 -7.48
N GLU A 53 13.00 -11.28 -8.73
CA GLU A 53 13.31 -10.46 -9.89
C GLU A 53 12.07 -9.78 -10.43
N VAL A 54 12.17 -8.48 -10.70
CA VAL A 54 11.07 -7.72 -11.32
C VAL A 54 10.96 -8.13 -12.78
N VAL A 55 9.82 -8.72 -13.13
CA VAL A 55 9.55 -9.18 -14.50
C VAL A 55 8.70 -8.20 -15.29
N ASP A 56 7.84 -7.42 -14.60
CA ASP A 56 6.99 -6.42 -15.28
C ASP A 56 6.58 -5.29 -14.33
N ARG A 57 6.26 -4.12 -14.92
CA ARG A 57 5.75 -2.94 -14.23
C ARG A 57 4.59 -2.37 -15.01
N ILE A 58 3.42 -2.36 -14.42
CA ILE A 58 2.17 -1.93 -15.05
C ILE A 58 1.69 -0.63 -14.40
N VAL A 59 1.60 0.45 -15.19
CA VAL A 59 1.02 1.71 -14.73
C VAL A 59 -0.48 1.53 -14.58
N LEU A 60 -1.01 1.83 -13.40
CA LEU A 60 -2.44 1.76 -13.07
C LEU A 60 -3.12 3.14 -13.14
N THR A 61 -2.37 4.23 -12.96
CA THR A 61 -2.91 5.60 -13.02
C THR A 61 -3.53 5.87 -14.38
N ASP A 62 -4.78 6.38 -14.37
CA ASP A 62 -5.56 6.76 -15.55
C ASP A 62 -5.77 5.65 -16.59
N ARG A 63 -5.54 4.40 -16.21
CA ARG A 63 -5.76 3.26 -17.08
C ARG A 63 -7.25 2.96 -17.19
N VAL A 64 -7.72 2.69 -18.40
CA VAL A 64 -9.08 2.26 -18.70
C VAL A 64 -9.02 1.01 -19.56
N GLY A 65 -9.81 0.00 -19.19
CA GLY A 65 -9.91 -1.25 -19.93
C GLY A 65 -9.59 -2.48 -19.10
N ILE A 66 -9.62 -3.63 -19.75
CA ILE A 66 -9.34 -4.92 -19.13
C ILE A 66 -8.24 -5.60 -19.93
N ASP A 67 -7.14 -5.91 -19.24
CA ASP A 67 -6.06 -6.72 -19.77
C ASP A 67 -5.92 -8.00 -18.94
N VAL A 68 -5.74 -9.12 -19.62
CA VAL A 68 -5.52 -10.41 -18.99
C VAL A 68 -4.33 -11.08 -19.66
N PHE A 69 -3.35 -11.47 -18.85
CA PHE A 69 -2.16 -12.17 -19.34
C PHE A 69 -1.73 -13.27 -18.36
N ASP A 70 -1.01 -14.25 -18.91
CA ASP A 70 -0.48 -15.35 -18.14
C ASP A 70 0.98 -15.15 -17.82
N LEU A 71 1.33 -15.37 -16.56
CA LEU A 71 2.69 -15.44 -16.07
C LEU A 71 3.01 -16.90 -15.78
N THR A 72 4.07 -17.42 -16.38
CA THR A 72 4.52 -18.81 -16.24
C THR A 72 5.89 -18.85 -15.56
N PRO A 73 5.92 -18.84 -14.21
CA PRO A 73 7.19 -18.88 -13.46
C PRO A 73 8.01 -20.14 -13.71
N SER A 74 7.33 -21.26 -14.02
CA SER A 74 7.96 -22.54 -14.42
C SER A 74 7.10 -23.24 -15.45
N GLU A 75 7.57 -24.37 -16.00
CA GLU A 75 6.83 -25.17 -17.01
C GLU A 75 5.44 -25.66 -16.55
N HIS A 76 5.26 -25.81 -15.23
CA HIS A 76 4.02 -26.34 -14.64
C HIS A 76 3.22 -25.29 -13.89
N ASP A 77 3.79 -24.14 -13.63
CA ASP A 77 3.18 -23.07 -12.83
C ASP A 77 2.61 -21.97 -13.73
N ARG A 78 1.34 -21.67 -13.54
CA ARG A 78 0.65 -20.61 -14.28
C ARG A 78 -0.10 -19.71 -13.31
N ASN A 79 0.07 -18.43 -13.49
CA ASN A 79 -0.67 -17.38 -12.79
C ASN A 79 -1.30 -16.47 -13.84
N THR A 80 -2.62 -16.41 -13.88
CA THR A 80 -3.34 -15.48 -14.74
C THR A 80 -3.59 -14.19 -13.99
N ILE A 81 -3.05 -13.09 -14.49
CA ILE A 81 -3.21 -11.76 -13.93
C ILE A 81 -4.25 -11.00 -14.73
N GLU A 82 -5.15 -10.32 -14.06
CA GLU A 82 -6.14 -9.42 -14.65
C GLU A 82 -5.92 -8.00 -14.12
N VAL A 83 -5.72 -7.08 -15.05
CA VAL A 83 -5.72 -5.65 -14.79
C VAL A 83 -7.03 -5.10 -15.31
N ARG A 84 -7.79 -4.43 -14.45
CA ARG A 84 -9.05 -3.81 -14.80
C ARG A 84 -9.05 -2.38 -14.32
N ASP A 85 -9.03 -1.45 -15.27
CA ASP A 85 -8.93 -0.04 -15.00
C ASP A 85 -7.70 0.26 -14.09
N ASP A 86 -7.89 0.84 -12.94
CA ASP A 86 -6.86 1.18 -11.95
C ASP A 86 -6.52 0.05 -10.96
N ARG A 87 -6.99 -1.18 -11.20
CA ARG A 87 -6.89 -2.31 -10.25
C ARG A 87 -6.28 -3.55 -10.88
N ILE A 88 -5.57 -4.33 -10.07
CA ILE A 88 -4.93 -5.58 -10.48
C ILE A 88 -5.30 -6.72 -9.52
N ARG A 89 -5.42 -7.93 -10.04
CA ARG A 89 -5.62 -9.14 -9.24
C ARG A 89 -4.96 -10.36 -9.86
N MET A 90 -4.75 -11.37 -9.04
CA MET A 90 -4.52 -12.73 -9.49
C MET A 90 -5.88 -13.36 -9.81
N LYS A 91 -6.19 -13.55 -11.10
CA LYS A 91 -7.48 -14.10 -11.54
C LYS A 91 -7.56 -15.59 -11.33
N SER A 92 -6.48 -16.30 -11.62
CA SER A 92 -6.35 -17.74 -11.40
C SER A 92 -4.89 -18.12 -11.23
N ALA A 93 -4.65 -19.24 -10.55
CA ALA A 93 -3.32 -19.80 -10.37
C ALA A 93 -3.43 -21.34 -10.32
N THR A 94 -2.37 -22.03 -10.69
CA THR A 94 -2.30 -23.51 -10.58
C THR A 94 -1.88 -23.97 -9.19
N CYS A 95 -1.56 -23.05 -8.25
CA CYS A 95 -1.24 -23.39 -6.87
C CYS A 95 -2.43 -24.02 -6.13
N LEU A 96 -2.16 -24.95 -5.21
CA LEU A 96 -3.20 -25.72 -4.50
C LEU A 96 -3.98 -24.88 -3.47
N ASP A 97 -3.35 -23.92 -2.84
CA ASP A 97 -3.91 -23.15 -1.73
C ASP A 97 -4.80 -21.98 -2.19
N GLN A 98 -4.67 -21.51 -3.43
CA GLN A 98 -5.47 -20.45 -4.06
C GLN A 98 -5.55 -19.15 -3.23
N VAL A 99 -4.66 -18.95 -2.26
CA VAL A 99 -4.66 -17.76 -1.40
C VAL A 99 -4.47 -16.50 -2.23
N CYS A 100 -3.55 -16.51 -3.20
CA CYS A 100 -3.27 -15.38 -4.07
C CYS A 100 -4.50 -14.95 -4.91
N VAL A 101 -5.35 -15.88 -5.30
CA VAL A 101 -6.59 -15.62 -6.05
C VAL A 101 -7.66 -15.01 -5.14
N ASN A 102 -7.70 -15.43 -3.88
CA ASN A 102 -8.69 -14.98 -2.90
C ASN A 102 -8.45 -13.54 -2.40
N PHE A 103 -7.27 -12.97 -2.62
CA PHE A 103 -7.01 -11.55 -2.29
C PHE A 103 -7.94 -10.58 -3.02
N GLY A 104 -8.36 -10.94 -4.24
CA GLY A 104 -9.17 -10.06 -5.07
C GLY A 104 -8.38 -8.92 -5.69
N PHE A 105 -9.06 -7.81 -6.02
CA PHE A 105 -8.43 -6.64 -6.62
C PHE A 105 -7.73 -5.76 -5.59
N ILE A 106 -6.51 -5.34 -5.92
CA ILE A 106 -5.73 -4.34 -5.19
C ILE A 106 -5.44 -3.14 -6.08
N SER A 107 -5.34 -1.93 -5.49
CA SER A 107 -5.06 -0.68 -6.21
C SER A 107 -4.33 0.36 -5.37
N LYS A 108 -4.28 0.18 -4.05
CA LYS A 108 -3.69 1.18 -3.14
C LYS A 108 -2.22 0.93 -2.92
N PRO A 109 -1.40 1.98 -2.86
CA PRO A 109 0.01 1.86 -2.52
C PRO A 109 0.24 1.06 -1.23
N GLY A 110 1.18 0.11 -1.29
CA GLY A 110 1.50 -0.80 -0.19
C GLY A 110 0.65 -2.08 -0.15
N GLU A 111 -0.41 -2.19 -0.94
CA GLU A 111 -1.13 -3.46 -1.09
C GLU A 111 -0.30 -4.46 -1.89
N THR A 112 -0.39 -5.73 -1.50
CA THR A 112 0.46 -6.79 -2.05
C THR A 112 -0.32 -8.09 -2.21
N ILE A 113 -0.12 -8.78 -3.33
CA ILE A 113 -0.58 -10.17 -3.55
C ILE A 113 0.64 -11.07 -3.63
N VAL A 114 0.67 -12.13 -2.84
CA VAL A 114 1.78 -13.09 -2.81
C VAL A 114 1.28 -14.48 -3.18
N CYS A 115 1.94 -15.11 -4.13
CA CYS A 115 1.78 -16.53 -4.45
C CYS A 115 3.07 -17.25 -4.08
N LEU A 116 3.16 -17.75 -2.85
CA LEU A 116 4.36 -18.40 -2.31
C LEU A 116 4.80 -19.64 -3.10
N PRO A 117 3.88 -20.58 -3.48
CA PRO A 117 4.30 -21.76 -4.23
C PRO A 117 4.97 -21.42 -5.56
N HIS A 118 4.49 -20.37 -6.23
CA HIS A 118 5.00 -19.92 -7.52
C HIS A 118 6.03 -18.79 -7.43
N LYS A 119 6.32 -18.32 -6.20
CA LYS A 119 7.23 -17.19 -5.90
C LYS A 119 6.86 -15.90 -6.65
N VAL A 120 5.57 -15.69 -6.91
CA VAL A 120 5.06 -14.49 -7.57
C VAL A 120 4.63 -13.47 -6.53
N LEU A 121 5.08 -12.24 -6.70
CA LEU A 121 4.72 -11.09 -5.90
C LEU A 121 4.17 -9.99 -6.81
N ILE A 122 3.03 -9.43 -6.45
CA ILE A 122 2.48 -8.22 -7.06
C ILE A 122 2.39 -7.17 -5.96
N GLU A 123 3.07 -6.05 -6.13
CA GLU A 123 3.11 -4.96 -5.15
C GLU A 123 2.69 -3.65 -5.82
N ILE A 124 1.82 -2.90 -5.15
CA ILE A 124 1.43 -1.57 -5.60
C ILE A 124 2.39 -0.53 -5.01
N GLN A 125 3.11 0.15 -5.88
CA GLN A 125 4.06 1.19 -5.52
C GLN A 125 3.64 2.54 -6.11
N THR A 126 4.11 3.62 -5.52
CA THR A 126 4.01 4.98 -6.06
C THR A 126 5.36 5.40 -6.61
N ILE A 127 5.33 5.97 -7.81
CA ILE A 127 6.49 6.62 -8.39
C ILE A 127 6.18 8.12 -8.40
N ASP A 128 6.96 8.90 -7.65
CA ASP A 128 6.93 10.34 -7.77
C ASP A 128 7.46 10.69 -9.17
N GLY A 129 6.74 11.52 -9.93
CA GLY A 129 7.07 11.89 -11.31
C GLY A 129 8.40 12.65 -11.51
N GLY A 130 9.32 12.52 -10.57
CA GLY A 130 10.71 12.93 -10.66
C GLY A 130 11.56 11.79 -11.23
N THR A 131 12.19 12.05 -12.31
CA THR A 131 12.97 11.25 -13.26
C THR A 131 14.15 10.43 -12.73
N ASP A 132 14.12 9.84 -11.53
CA ASP A 132 15.37 9.29 -10.98
C ASP A 132 15.36 7.82 -10.53
N ASP A 133 14.36 7.01 -10.88
CA ASP A 133 14.42 5.59 -10.51
C ASP A 133 14.09 4.60 -11.65
N LEU A 134 14.47 4.97 -12.87
CA LEU A 134 14.65 3.99 -13.95
C LEU A 134 16.08 3.42 -13.91
N ILE A 135 16.49 2.85 -12.80
CA ILE A 135 17.67 2.03 -12.79
C ILE A 135 17.31 0.68 -13.43
N ILE A 136 17.41 0.64 -14.73
CA ILE A 136 17.52 -0.60 -15.48
C ILE A 136 18.89 -1.16 -15.15
N SER A 137 18.92 -2.09 -14.21
CA SER A 137 20.09 -2.91 -13.99
C SER A 137 20.17 -3.94 -15.12
N SER A 138 21.11 -3.75 -16.02
CA SER A 138 21.49 -4.70 -17.06
C SER A 138 22.11 -5.96 -16.43
#